data_c4600b119a5f73a85a7f5a0dd4947c69
#
_entry.id   c4600b119a5f73a85a7f5a0dd4947c69
#
_cell.length_a   1.000
_cell.length_b   1.000
_cell.length_c   1.000
_cell.angle_alpha   90.00
_cell.angle_beta   90.00
_cell.angle_gamma   90.00
#
_symmetry.space_group_name_H-M   'P 1'
#
loop_
_entity.id
_entity.type
_entity.pdbx_description
1 polymer ?
#
loop_
_entity_poly.entity_id
_entity_poly.type
_entity_poly.pdbx_seq_one_letter_code
_entity_poly.pdbx_strand_id
1 'polypeptide(L)'
;INEQIAELGMSQARLTVELSPLNKDQPSATGQENVEFLVSTNPGQPPRPLIKIASGGELSRISLAIQVITAQTFSTPTLVFDEVDVGIGGGVARAVGVLLKQLGERGQVLCVTHQAQVASQGHTHLFVSKSTSDATTNNGTRIRALEGKEKVEEIARMLGGESTTQGFTPESLAHAQEMLNA
;
A
#
# COMPACT_ATOMS: atom_id res chain seq x y z
N ILE A 1 1.02 -2.60 16.41
CA ILE A 1 0.24 -1.79 15.44
C ILE A 1 0.68 -0.33 15.49
N ASN A 2 0.70 0.33 16.66
CA ASN A 2 1.04 1.77 16.74
C ASN A 2 2.48 2.08 16.28
N GLU A 3 3.42 1.18 16.47
CA GLU A 3 4.79 1.31 15.94
C GLU A 3 4.79 1.28 14.41
N GLN A 4 4.09 0.32 13.79
CA GLN A 4 3.96 0.26 12.34
C GLN A 4 3.25 1.49 11.76
N ILE A 5 2.20 1.98 12.43
CA ILE A 5 1.52 3.21 12.02
C ILE A 5 2.50 4.40 12.01
N ALA A 6 3.38 4.48 13.01
CA ALA A 6 4.40 5.52 13.06
C ALA A 6 5.42 5.41 11.92
N GLU A 7 5.89 4.21 11.59
CA GLU A 7 6.80 3.92 10.47
C GLU A 7 6.16 4.28 9.10
N LEU A 8 4.83 4.16 9.01
CA LEU A 8 4.06 4.55 7.82
C LEU A 8 3.77 6.07 7.72
N GLY A 9 4.56 6.89 8.41
CA GLY A 9 4.47 8.36 8.35
C GLY A 9 3.34 8.97 9.18
N MET A 10 2.79 8.21 10.13
CA MET A 10 1.72 8.65 11.03
C MET A 10 2.18 8.60 12.50
N SER A 11 3.33 9.18 12.81
CA SER A 11 3.98 9.11 14.13
C SER A 11 3.13 9.65 15.29
N GLN A 12 2.20 10.54 14.99
CA GLN A 12 1.29 11.14 15.97
C GLN A 12 -0.04 10.37 16.10
N ALA A 13 -0.31 9.47 15.18
CA ALA A 13 -1.55 8.69 15.21
C ALA A 13 -1.48 7.61 16.31
N ARG A 14 -2.64 7.35 16.90
CA ARG A 14 -2.83 6.30 17.91
C ARG A 14 -4.11 5.54 17.62
N LEU A 15 -3.96 4.24 17.41
CA LEU A 15 -5.06 3.28 17.35
C LEU A 15 -5.31 2.75 18.76
N THR A 16 -6.56 2.76 19.17
CA THR A 16 -7.05 2.15 20.41
C THR A 16 -8.23 1.24 20.12
N VAL A 17 -8.39 0.21 20.92
CA VAL A 17 -9.55 -0.68 20.86
C VAL A 17 -10.42 -0.38 22.07
N GLU A 18 -11.66 0.00 21.83
CA GLU A 18 -12.66 0.22 22.86
C GLU A 18 -13.57 -1.00 22.95
N LEU A 19 -13.76 -1.49 24.17
CA LEU A 19 -14.71 -2.54 24.51
C LEU A 19 -15.83 -1.92 25.32
N SER A 20 -17.05 -1.98 24.81
CA SER A 20 -18.25 -1.49 25.50
C SER A 20 -19.26 -2.62 25.69
N PRO A 21 -19.83 -2.81 26.90
CA PRO A 21 -20.78 -3.88 27.14
C PRO A 21 -22.04 -3.68 26.29
N LEU A 22 -22.51 -4.76 25.69
CA LEU A 22 -23.80 -4.80 25.04
C LEU A 22 -24.92 -4.74 26.10
N ASN A 23 -26.07 -4.21 25.71
CA ASN A 23 -27.26 -4.20 26.58
C ASN A 23 -27.63 -5.65 26.92
N LYS A 24 -27.83 -5.96 28.21
CA LYS A 24 -28.10 -7.33 28.70
C LYS A 24 -29.29 -8.00 28.03
N ASP A 25 -30.20 -7.18 27.48
CA ASP A 25 -31.42 -7.64 26.80
C ASP A 25 -31.25 -7.94 25.31
N GLN A 26 -30.05 -7.75 24.76
CA GLN A 26 -29.70 -8.03 23.34
C GLN A 26 -28.59 -9.05 23.27
N PRO A 27 -28.93 -10.36 23.29
CA PRO A 27 -27.88 -11.41 23.10
C PRO A 27 -27.29 -11.31 21.71
N SER A 28 -25.94 -11.33 21.65
CA SER A 28 -25.16 -11.34 20.41
C SER A 28 -24.49 -12.69 20.21
N ALA A 29 -24.48 -13.17 18.97
CA ALA A 29 -23.74 -14.37 18.59
C ALA A 29 -22.20 -14.21 18.72
N THR A 30 -21.72 -12.96 18.83
CA THR A 30 -20.28 -12.62 18.87
C THR A 30 -19.79 -12.24 20.27
N GLY A 31 -20.60 -12.36 21.30
CA GLY A 31 -20.21 -12.06 22.68
C GLY A 31 -21.07 -11.00 23.37
N GLN A 32 -20.59 -10.49 24.50
CA GLN A 32 -21.33 -9.55 25.34
C GLN A 32 -20.80 -8.11 25.26
N GLU A 33 -19.81 -7.89 24.41
CA GLU A 33 -19.16 -6.59 24.25
C GLU A 33 -19.17 -6.17 22.79
N ASN A 34 -19.31 -4.88 22.56
CA ASN A 34 -19.03 -4.26 21.26
C ASN A 34 -17.56 -3.87 21.21
N VAL A 35 -16.91 -4.21 20.10
CA VAL A 35 -15.49 -3.88 19.85
C VAL A 35 -15.44 -2.77 18.81
N GLU A 36 -14.86 -1.63 19.16
CA GLU A 36 -14.69 -0.51 18.26
C GLU A 36 -13.23 -0.09 18.15
N PHE A 37 -12.75 0.09 16.91
CA PHE A 37 -11.44 0.66 16.64
C PHE A 37 -11.57 2.18 16.58
N LEU A 38 -10.83 2.86 17.48
CA LEU A 38 -10.77 4.30 17.54
C LEU A 38 -9.38 4.78 17.12
N VAL A 39 -9.33 5.88 16.39
CA VAL A 39 -8.06 6.51 15.98
C VAL A 39 -8.08 8.00 16.33
N SER A 40 -6.98 8.44 16.92
CA SER A 40 -6.59 9.85 16.98
C SER A 40 -5.46 10.06 15.98
N THR A 41 -5.63 10.95 15.02
CA THR A 41 -4.60 11.22 13.99
C THR A 41 -3.64 12.34 14.40
N ASN A 42 -4.04 13.19 15.34
CA ASN A 42 -3.22 14.31 15.83
C ASN A 42 -3.27 14.39 17.36
N PRO A 43 -2.17 14.87 17.99
CA PRO A 43 -2.15 15.11 19.43
C PRO A 43 -3.27 16.05 19.87
N GLY A 44 -3.94 15.71 20.96
CA GLY A 44 -5.02 16.52 21.54
C GLY A 44 -6.39 16.40 20.86
N GLN A 45 -6.49 15.67 19.76
CA GLN A 45 -7.79 15.32 19.19
C GLN A 45 -8.39 14.08 19.89
N PRO A 46 -9.70 14.09 20.18
CA PRO A 46 -10.33 12.91 20.73
C PRO A 46 -10.31 11.76 19.72
N PRO A 47 -10.11 10.52 20.18
CA PRO A 47 -10.22 9.35 19.33
C PRO A 47 -11.60 9.28 18.65
N ARG A 48 -11.62 8.89 17.38
CA ARG A 48 -12.85 8.74 16.57
C ARG A 48 -12.91 7.34 15.96
N PRO A 49 -14.10 6.80 15.74
CA PRO A 49 -14.26 5.54 15.04
C PRO A 49 -13.47 5.49 13.72
N LEU A 50 -12.76 4.39 13.47
CA LEU A 50 -11.93 4.19 12.28
C LEU A 50 -12.72 4.45 10.99
N ILE A 51 -13.99 4.07 10.96
CA ILE A 51 -14.88 4.29 9.82
C ILE A 51 -15.15 5.78 9.51
N LYS A 52 -14.86 6.69 10.46
CA LYS A 52 -15.04 8.14 10.31
C LYS A 52 -13.74 8.86 9.89
N ILE A 53 -12.67 8.14 9.56
CA ILE A 53 -11.46 8.73 9.03
C ILE A 53 -11.74 9.21 7.61
N ALA A 54 -11.48 10.50 7.38
CA ALA A 54 -11.83 11.15 6.11
C ALA A 54 -10.80 10.90 4.98
N SER A 55 -9.57 10.50 5.34
CA SER A 55 -8.47 10.29 4.37
C SER A 55 -8.35 8.82 3.98
N GLY A 56 -8.56 8.51 2.70
CA GLY A 56 -8.40 7.16 2.16
C GLY A 56 -6.97 6.63 2.37
N GLY A 57 -5.96 7.45 2.13
CA GLY A 57 -4.56 7.06 2.35
C GLY A 57 -4.22 6.77 3.81
N GLU A 58 -4.76 7.53 4.78
CA GLU A 58 -4.57 7.23 6.21
C GLU A 58 -5.24 5.90 6.59
N LEU A 59 -6.47 5.69 6.14
CA LEU A 59 -7.21 4.45 6.38
C LEU A 59 -6.48 3.24 5.78
N SER A 60 -5.97 3.36 4.56
CA SER A 60 -5.22 2.30 3.87
C SER A 60 -3.93 1.94 4.61
N ARG A 61 -3.19 2.93 5.11
CA ARG A 61 -1.96 2.68 5.91
C ARG A 61 -2.27 2.05 7.27
N ILE A 62 -3.32 2.48 7.95
CA ILE A 62 -3.76 1.84 9.21
C ILE A 62 -4.18 0.39 8.95
N SER A 63 -4.94 0.14 7.88
CA SER A 63 -5.32 -1.21 7.44
C SER A 63 -4.09 -2.06 7.14
N LEU A 64 -3.10 -1.51 6.42
CA LEU A 64 -1.83 -2.20 6.15
C LEU A 64 -1.11 -2.58 7.46
N ALA A 65 -0.98 -1.64 8.41
CA ALA A 65 -0.34 -1.90 9.70
C ALA A 65 -1.05 -3.02 10.48
N ILE A 66 -2.38 -3.04 10.47
CA ILE A 66 -3.17 -4.10 11.10
C ILE A 66 -2.92 -5.44 10.39
N GLN A 67 -2.96 -5.46 9.05
CA GLN A 67 -2.80 -6.68 8.27
C GLN A 67 -1.40 -7.28 8.39
N VAL A 68 -0.34 -6.46 8.42
CA VAL A 68 1.04 -6.93 8.65
C VAL A 68 1.15 -7.70 9.96
N ILE A 69 0.54 -7.20 11.03
CA ILE A 69 0.59 -7.84 12.34
C ILE A 69 -0.30 -9.08 12.40
N THR A 70 -1.50 -9.00 11.84
CA THR A 70 -2.46 -10.11 11.89
C THR A 70 -2.16 -11.21 10.88
N ALA A 71 -1.42 -10.93 9.81
CA ALA A 71 -0.98 -11.94 8.83
C ALA A 71 -0.13 -13.06 9.47
N GLN A 72 0.47 -12.82 10.63
CA GLN A 72 1.15 -13.86 11.41
C GLN A 72 0.17 -14.87 12.03
N THR A 73 -1.08 -14.49 12.20
CA THR A 73 -2.11 -15.26 12.92
C THR A 73 -3.17 -15.82 11.99
N PHE A 74 -3.46 -15.13 10.88
CA PHE A 74 -4.50 -15.52 9.92
C PHE A 74 -3.87 -15.84 8.56
N SER A 75 -4.23 -17.00 8.00
CA SER A 75 -3.81 -17.43 6.66
C SER A 75 -4.77 -16.90 5.58
N THR A 76 -4.72 -15.60 5.30
CA THR A 76 -5.41 -15.07 4.12
C THR A 76 -4.51 -15.32 2.90
N PRO A 77 -4.94 -16.13 1.92
CA PRO A 77 -4.04 -16.56 0.83
C PRO A 77 -3.68 -15.43 -0.13
N THR A 78 -4.57 -14.45 -0.32
CA THR A 78 -4.34 -13.32 -1.23
C THR A 78 -4.83 -12.02 -0.62
N LEU A 79 -3.98 -11.00 -0.61
CA LEU A 79 -4.27 -9.64 -0.18
C LEU A 79 -4.16 -8.69 -1.36
N VAL A 80 -5.11 -7.79 -1.49
CA VAL A 80 -5.12 -6.75 -2.54
C VAL A 80 -5.07 -5.39 -1.87
N PHE A 81 -4.08 -4.59 -2.24
CA PHE A 81 -3.90 -3.23 -1.74
C PHE A 81 -4.03 -2.23 -2.89
N ASP A 82 -4.92 -1.29 -2.71
CA ASP A 82 -5.10 -0.15 -3.60
C ASP A 82 -4.97 1.13 -2.79
N GLU A 83 -4.39 2.18 -3.39
CA GLU A 83 -4.24 3.51 -2.78
C GLU A 83 -3.42 3.56 -1.46
N VAL A 84 -2.62 2.54 -1.11
CA VAL A 84 -1.82 2.55 0.14
C VAL A 84 -0.72 3.61 0.13
N ASP A 85 -0.32 4.06 -1.04
CA ASP A 85 0.74 5.03 -1.28
C ASP A 85 0.23 6.45 -1.63
N VAL A 86 -1.08 6.68 -1.53
CA VAL A 86 -1.66 8.01 -1.75
C VAL A 86 -1.22 8.99 -0.66
N GLY A 87 -0.70 10.13 -1.10
CA GLY A 87 -0.27 11.21 -0.21
C GLY A 87 1.03 10.95 0.56
N ILE A 88 1.78 9.94 0.18
CA ILE A 88 3.11 9.65 0.74
C ILE A 88 4.16 9.67 -0.37
N GLY A 89 5.43 9.74 0.04
CA GLY A 89 6.59 9.67 -0.87
C GLY A 89 7.87 9.38 -0.09
N GLY A 90 8.98 9.29 -0.80
CA GLY A 90 10.30 9.13 -0.19
C GLY A 90 10.40 7.90 0.73
N GLY A 91 10.91 8.12 1.94
CA GLY A 91 11.14 7.03 2.90
C GLY A 91 9.88 6.30 3.36
N VAL A 92 8.74 7.00 3.46
CA VAL A 92 7.46 6.38 3.86
C VAL A 92 6.95 5.43 2.77
N ALA A 93 7.01 5.84 1.51
CA ALA A 93 6.64 4.97 0.39
C ALA A 93 7.52 3.71 0.32
N ARG A 94 8.83 3.86 0.60
CA ARG A 94 9.74 2.71 0.73
C ARG A 94 9.33 1.78 1.88
N ALA A 95 9.01 2.32 3.05
CA ALA A 95 8.56 1.53 4.20
C ALA A 95 7.30 0.73 3.87
N VAL A 96 6.33 1.33 3.18
CA VAL A 96 5.15 0.63 2.65
C VAL A 96 5.57 -0.53 1.74
N GLY A 97 6.47 -0.28 0.78
CA GLY A 97 6.96 -1.32 -0.14
C GLY A 97 7.61 -2.50 0.58
N VAL A 98 8.47 -2.22 1.57
CA VAL A 98 9.13 -3.25 2.40
C VAL A 98 8.11 -4.08 3.17
N LEU A 99 7.10 -3.46 3.78
CA LEU A 99 6.05 -4.18 4.49
C LEU A 99 5.22 -5.07 3.58
N LEU A 100 4.86 -4.59 2.37
CA LEU A 100 4.17 -5.38 1.37
C LEU A 100 5.00 -6.57 0.89
N LYS A 101 6.32 -6.37 0.70
CA LYS A 101 7.26 -7.44 0.35
C LYS A 101 7.30 -8.53 1.44
N GLN A 102 7.40 -8.13 2.72
CA GLN A 102 7.36 -9.06 3.85
C GLN A 102 6.06 -9.87 3.93
N LEU A 103 4.91 -9.24 3.65
CA LEU A 103 3.64 -9.96 3.53
C LEU A 103 3.67 -10.94 2.37
N GLY A 104 4.27 -10.56 1.24
CA GLY A 104 4.43 -11.39 0.04
C GLY A 104 5.28 -12.65 0.24
N GLU A 105 6.13 -12.70 1.27
CA GLU A 105 6.89 -13.91 1.64
C GLU A 105 6.00 -15.01 2.25
N ARG A 106 4.81 -14.66 2.72
CA ARG A 106 3.89 -15.59 3.42
C ARG A 106 2.61 -15.88 2.65
N GLY A 107 2.29 -15.07 1.64
CA GLY A 107 1.09 -15.19 0.84
C GLY A 107 1.18 -14.37 -0.43
N GLN A 108 0.14 -14.36 -1.24
CA GLN A 108 0.09 -13.53 -2.43
C GLN A 108 -0.34 -12.11 -2.06
N VAL A 109 0.44 -11.12 -2.47
CA VAL A 109 0.10 -9.69 -2.31
C VAL A 109 0.05 -9.05 -3.70
N LEU A 110 -1.08 -8.44 -4.01
CA LEU A 110 -1.26 -7.59 -5.19
C LEU A 110 -1.36 -6.14 -4.72
N CYS A 111 -0.51 -5.28 -5.25
CA CYS A 111 -0.53 -3.85 -4.94
C CYS A 111 -0.63 -3.02 -6.21
N VAL A 112 -1.59 -2.10 -6.25
CA VAL A 112 -1.65 -1.05 -7.26
C VAL A 112 -0.94 0.17 -6.73
N THR A 113 0.09 0.63 -7.44
CA THR A 113 0.95 1.73 -6.99
C THR A 113 1.38 2.62 -8.16
N HIS A 114 1.55 3.90 -7.87
CA HIS A 114 2.18 4.87 -8.77
C HIS A 114 3.57 5.31 -8.25
N GLN A 115 4.00 4.82 -7.09
CA GLN A 115 5.27 5.18 -6.46
C GLN A 115 6.36 4.17 -6.83
N ALA A 116 7.46 4.66 -7.44
CA ALA A 116 8.62 3.85 -7.77
C ALA A 116 9.21 3.14 -6.53
N GLN A 117 9.17 3.80 -5.36
CA GLN A 117 9.65 3.28 -4.09
C GLN A 117 8.89 2.04 -3.62
N VAL A 118 7.59 1.95 -3.92
CA VAL A 118 6.76 0.78 -3.64
C VAL A 118 6.99 -0.28 -4.71
N ALA A 119 6.91 0.10 -5.99
CA ALA A 119 7.02 -0.82 -7.13
C ALA A 119 8.37 -1.55 -7.17
N SER A 120 9.46 -0.87 -6.79
CA SER A 120 10.81 -1.46 -6.78
C SER A 120 10.97 -2.62 -5.78
N GLN A 121 10.15 -2.66 -4.72
CA GLN A 121 10.19 -3.71 -3.71
C GLN A 121 9.44 -4.98 -4.13
N GLY A 122 8.59 -4.91 -5.17
CA GLY A 122 7.81 -6.05 -5.64
C GLY A 122 8.68 -7.16 -6.26
N HIS A 123 8.39 -8.43 -5.94
CA HIS A 123 9.02 -9.58 -6.58
C HIS A 123 8.71 -9.59 -8.07
N THR A 124 7.47 -9.36 -8.43
CA THR A 124 6.98 -9.28 -9.80
C THR A 124 6.42 -7.89 -10.08
N HIS A 125 6.73 -7.33 -11.24
CA HIS A 125 6.18 -6.05 -11.68
C HIS A 125 5.24 -6.29 -12.88
N LEU A 126 3.97 -5.96 -12.71
CA LEU A 126 2.97 -6.01 -13.75
C LEU A 126 2.72 -4.61 -14.31
N PHE A 127 3.04 -4.42 -15.57
CA PHE A 127 2.78 -3.16 -16.27
C PHE A 127 1.38 -3.16 -16.86
N VAL A 128 0.61 -2.13 -16.53
CA VAL A 128 -0.76 -1.94 -17.01
C VAL A 128 -0.77 -0.81 -18.04
N SER A 129 -1.26 -1.10 -19.25
CA SER A 129 -1.39 -0.11 -20.32
C SER A 129 -2.77 -0.15 -20.95
N LYS A 130 -3.25 1.01 -21.39
CA LYS A 130 -4.45 1.10 -22.23
C LYS A 130 -4.06 0.94 -23.70
N SER A 131 -4.70 0.02 -24.40
CA SER A 131 -4.54 -0.10 -25.85
C SER A 131 -5.38 0.98 -26.51
N THR A 132 -4.75 1.96 -27.13
CA THR A 132 -5.37 2.89 -28.08
C THR A 132 -5.23 2.30 -29.47
N SER A 133 -5.96 1.26 -29.79
CA SER A 133 -6.09 0.82 -31.18
C SER A 133 -7.30 1.50 -31.80
N ASP A 134 -7.13 1.97 -33.02
CA ASP A 134 -8.03 2.72 -33.88
C ASP A 134 -9.53 2.64 -33.59
N ALA A 135 -10.22 3.73 -33.88
CA ALA A 135 -11.58 4.18 -33.56
C ALA A 135 -12.76 3.20 -33.76
N THR A 136 -12.52 1.90 -33.92
CA THR A 136 -13.59 0.91 -34.20
C THR A 136 -13.56 -0.35 -33.32
N THR A 137 -12.53 -0.61 -32.50
CA THR A 137 -12.46 -1.83 -31.67
C THR A 137 -11.89 -1.58 -30.29
N ASN A 138 -12.73 -1.79 -29.29
CA ASN A 138 -12.46 -2.01 -27.85
C ASN A 138 -11.16 -1.39 -27.26
N ASN A 139 -11.34 -0.33 -26.49
CA ASN A 139 -10.33 0.13 -25.52
C ASN A 139 -10.02 -1.00 -24.52
N GLY A 140 -9.02 -1.81 -24.84
CA GLY A 140 -8.61 -2.93 -24.00
C GLY A 140 -7.50 -2.51 -23.02
N THR A 141 -7.56 -3.00 -21.79
CA THR A 141 -6.44 -2.95 -20.87
C THR A 141 -5.53 -4.14 -21.12
N ARG A 142 -4.22 -3.89 -21.24
CA ARG A 142 -3.20 -4.95 -21.36
C ARG A 142 -2.37 -4.97 -20.08
N ILE A 143 -2.11 -6.18 -19.59
CA ILE A 143 -1.24 -6.42 -18.44
C ILE A 143 -0.12 -7.34 -18.91
N ARG A 144 1.13 -6.97 -18.62
CA ARG A 144 2.30 -7.81 -18.89
C ARG A 144 3.30 -7.74 -17.75
N ALA A 145 3.98 -8.84 -17.47
CA ALA A 145 5.09 -8.86 -16.54
C ALA A 145 6.30 -8.18 -17.17
N LEU A 146 7.03 -7.41 -16.34
CA LEU A 146 8.30 -6.79 -16.71
C LEU A 146 9.46 -7.55 -16.09
N GLU A 147 10.52 -7.76 -16.88
CA GLU A 147 11.74 -8.44 -16.44
C GLU A 147 12.99 -7.66 -16.85
N GLY A 148 14.08 -7.88 -16.13
CA GLY A 148 15.40 -7.34 -16.45
C GLY A 148 15.39 -5.85 -16.78
N LYS A 149 15.83 -5.50 -17.99
CA LYS A 149 15.95 -4.11 -18.44
C LYS A 149 14.63 -3.36 -18.47
N GLU A 150 13.53 -4.02 -18.86
CA GLU A 150 12.21 -3.40 -18.90
C GLU A 150 11.74 -2.94 -17.51
N LYS A 151 12.03 -3.73 -16.46
CA LYS A 151 11.70 -3.36 -15.08
C LYS A 151 12.50 -2.12 -14.65
N VAL A 152 13.78 -2.03 -15.00
CA VAL A 152 14.61 -0.85 -14.71
C VAL A 152 14.08 0.40 -15.43
N GLU A 153 13.74 0.28 -16.71
CA GLU A 153 13.20 1.39 -17.51
C GLU A 153 11.86 1.89 -16.96
N GLU A 154 10.99 0.98 -16.50
CA GLU A 154 9.71 1.36 -15.90
C GLU A 154 9.91 2.08 -14.55
N ILE A 155 10.81 1.60 -13.70
CA ILE A 155 11.14 2.31 -12.45
C ILE A 155 11.73 3.69 -12.75
N ALA A 156 12.62 3.81 -13.75
CA ALA A 156 13.15 5.11 -14.18
C ALA A 156 12.02 6.05 -14.65
N ARG A 157 11.07 5.55 -15.43
CA ARG A 157 9.88 6.30 -15.86
C ARG A 157 9.04 6.76 -14.66
N MET A 158 8.78 5.89 -13.69
CA MET A 158 8.01 6.21 -12.48
C MET A 158 8.71 7.27 -11.60
N LEU A 159 10.03 7.33 -11.62
CA LEU A 159 10.82 8.37 -10.94
C LEU A 159 10.78 9.73 -11.66
N GLY A 160 10.12 9.82 -12.80
CA GLY A 160 10.13 11.02 -13.64
C GLY A 160 11.47 11.21 -14.35
N GLY A 161 12.20 10.12 -14.61
CA GLY A 161 13.49 10.15 -15.32
C GLY A 161 13.36 10.80 -16.69
N GLU A 162 14.37 11.60 -17.05
CA GLU A 162 14.41 12.25 -18.35
C GLU A 162 14.52 11.20 -19.46
N SER A 163 13.54 11.20 -20.36
CA SER A 163 13.51 10.37 -21.54
C SER A 163 13.97 11.21 -22.74
N THR A 164 15.01 10.75 -23.41
CA THR A 164 15.48 11.30 -24.69
C THR A 164 14.88 10.53 -25.85
N THR A 165 15.12 10.96 -27.08
CA THR A 165 14.75 10.22 -28.30
C THR A 165 15.42 8.83 -28.38
N GLN A 166 16.47 8.59 -27.56
CA GLN A 166 17.23 7.33 -27.48
C GLN A 166 16.91 6.50 -26.23
N GLY A 167 15.95 6.93 -25.37
CA GLY A 167 15.59 6.28 -24.12
C GLY A 167 15.94 7.12 -22.89
N PHE A 168 16.00 6.48 -21.72
CA PHE A 168 16.34 7.14 -20.45
C PHE A 168 17.84 7.43 -20.35
N THR A 169 18.19 8.51 -19.61
CA THR A 169 19.61 8.83 -19.35
C THR A 169 20.27 7.75 -18.50
N PRO A 170 21.61 7.58 -18.63
CA PRO A 170 22.36 6.62 -17.82
C PRO A 170 22.16 6.82 -16.31
N GLU A 171 22.06 8.07 -15.86
CA GLU A 171 21.86 8.44 -14.46
C GLU A 171 20.48 7.98 -13.96
N SER A 172 19.43 8.18 -14.76
CA SER A 172 18.07 7.74 -14.43
C SER A 172 17.99 6.21 -14.32
N LEU A 173 18.66 5.49 -15.24
CA LEU A 173 18.70 4.04 -15.20
C LEU A 173 19.54 3.53 -14.02
N ALA A 174 20.67 4.16 -13.70
CA ALA A 174 21.50 3.81 -12.55
C ALA A 174 20.71 3.96 -11.24
N HIS A 175 20.01 5.08 -11.06
CA HIS A 175 19.17 5.30 -9.88
C HIS A 175 18.03 4.28 -9.77
N ALA A 176 17.35 3.96 -10.86
CA ALA A 176 16.33 2.92 -10.90
C ALA A 176 16.89 1.54 -10.52
N GLN A 177 18.09 1.20 -11.02
CA GLN A 177 18.77 -0.05 -10.70
C GLN A 177 19.18 -0.13 -9.23
N GLU A 178 19.65 0.96 -8.63
CA GLU A 178 19.94 1.02 -7.19
C GLU A 178 18.69 0.74 -6.36
N MET A 179 17.54 1.33 -6.73
CA MET A 179 16.29 1.10 -6.03
C MET A 179 15.81 -0.35 -6.09
N LEU A 180 16.04 -1.03 -7.22
CA LEU A 180 15.68 -2.44 -7.39
C LEU A 180 16.57 -3.39 -6.59
N ASN A 181 17.80 -2.96 -6.28
CA ASN A 181 18.78 -3.75 -5.51
C ASN A 181 18.72 -3.50 -4.00
N ALA A 182 17.95 -2.50 -3.56
CA ALA A 182 17.85 -2.05 -2.17
C ALA A 182 16.69 -2.72 -1.42
#